data_25167b195d0cd866ce13f8fd31d58f06
#
_entry.id   25167b195d0cd866ce13f8fd31d58f06
#
_cell.length_a   1.000
_cell.length_b   1.000
_cell.length_c   1.000
_cell.angle_alpha   90.00
_cell.angle_beta   90.00
_cell.angle_gamma   90.00
#
_symmetry.space_group_name_H-M   'P 1'
#
loop_
_entity.id
_entity.type
_entity.pdbx_description
1 polymer ?
#
loop_
_entity_poly.entity_id
_entity_poly.type
_entity_poly.pdbx_seq_one_letter_code
_entity_poly.pdbx_strand_id
1 'polypeptide(L)'
;MNIGSIAEMAGVSRAAVSRYFNNGYISEKKREAIRQVVEETGYRPSVQAQTLRTKRTKMIGVIVPKIASASIGRIVEGILSMINENGYQMLLAVTQNDPKKELEYLDAFSEKQVDGVILLGTVFQTEHKKILKNLSVPVVIVGQQVPGYNCVFHDDYHAFYDLTRLFFERGRKKLGYIGAIRQDVAVGAERYRAFCDVVRDMGHEELAENYVTADFTLQAGYEKAGELLEKCRDLDGLICATDTMAAGAVRRLREMGIRIPEQILIGGQGDAQIARVAIPSLITLHYSYEKSGEIAVQMLMEALAEKGTQQASKEMKLGYHIVEA
;
A
#
# COMPACT_ATOMS: atom_id res chain seq x y z
N MET A 1 -24.04 30.91 12.04
CA MET A 1 -24.04 31.84 10.90
C MET A 1 -24.09 31.03 9.62
N ASN A 2 -24.71 31.53 8.54
CA ASN A 2 -24.84 30.83 7.27
C ASN A 2 -24.60 31.79 6.08
N ILE A 3 -24.55 31.25 4.84
CA ILE A 3 -24.34 32.05 3.61
C ILE A 3 -25.35 33.20 3.48
N GLY A 4 -26.60 33.03 3.97
CA GLY A 4 -27.62 34.09 3.95
C GLY A 4 -27.28 35.25 4.87
N SER A 5 -26.80 34.97 6.09
CA SER A 5 -26.35 35.97 7.03
C SER A 5 -25.18 36.82 6.50
N ILE A 6 -24.18 36.13 5.87
CA ILE A 6 -23.06 36.83 5.23
C ILE A 6 -23.53 37.71 4.04
N ALA A 7 -24.46 37.21 3.26
CA ALA A 7 -25.01 37.96 2.12
C ALA A 7 -25.73 39.25 2.57
N GLU A 8 -26.51 39.17 3.64
CA GLU A 8 -27.21 40.28 4.24
C GLU A 8 -26.22 41.33 4.81
N MET A 9 -25.25 40.91 5.61
CA MET A 9 -24.22 41.79 6.18
C MET A 9 -23.36 42.48 5.12
N ALA A 10 -22.99 41.77 4.04
CA ALA A 10 -22.19 42.32 2.94
C ALA A 10 -23.00 43.08 1.90
N GLY A 11 -24.34 43.17 2.03
CA GLY A 11 -25.21 43.85 1.07
C GLY A 11 -25.19 43.24 -0.33
N VAL A 12 -25.02 41.90 -0.43
CA VAL A 12 -24.92 41.18 -1.71
C VAL A 12 -25.89 40.00 -1.77
N SER A 13 -26.05 39.41 -2.94
CA SER A 13 -26.88 38.20 -3.07
C SER A 13 -26.17 36.95 -2.52
N ARG A 14 -26.96 35.95 -2.06
CA ARG A 14 -26.44 34.63 -1.67
C ARG A 14 -25.61 33.96 -2.78
N ALA A 15 -25.99 34.21 -4.06
CA ALA A 15 -25.25 33.73 -5.22
C ALA A 15 -23.86 34.39 -5.33
N ALA A 16 -23.71 35.67 -4.98
CA ALA A 16 -22.41 36.35 -4.96
C ALA A 16 -21.50 35.77 -3.86
N VAL A 17 -22.00 35.53 -2.66
CA VAL A 17 -21.26 34.88 -1.57
C VAL A 17 -20.86 33.45 -1.95
N SER A 18 -21.76 32.70 -2.58
CA SER A 18 -21.45 31.37 -3.08
C SER A 18 -20.33 31.39 -4.13
N ARG A 19 -20.33 32.35 -5.05
CA ARG A 19 -19.26 32.53 -6.05
C ARG A 19 -17.93 32.94 -5.41
N TYR A 20 -17.96 33.78 -4.39
CA TYR A 20 -16.77 34.17 -3.62
C TYR A 20 -16.03 32.94 -3.07
N PHE A 21 -16.73 32.07 -2.36
CA PHE A 21 -16.14 30.86 -1.78
C PHE A 21 -15.78 29.75 -2.79
N ASN A 22 -16.29 29.86 -4.03
CA ASN A 22 -16.00 28.88 -5.08
C ASN A 22 -15.13 29.46 -6.21
N ASN A 23 -14.41 30.55 -5.96
CA ASN A 23 -13.58 31.26 -6.94
C ASN A 23 -14.32 31.61 -8.25
N GLY A 24 -15.62 31.78 -8.16
CA GLY A 24 -16.43 32.22 -9.31
C GLY A 24 -16.26 33.72 -9.59
N TYR A 25 -16.67 34.12 -10.80
CA TYR A 25 -16.63 35.54 -11.19
C TYR A 25 -17.60 36.37 -10.38
N ILE A 26 -17.09 37.41 -9.70
CA ILE A 26 -17.82 38.50 -9.03
C ILE A 26 -17.02 39.78 -9.19
N SER A 27 -17.72 40.95 -9.17
CA SER A 27 -17.01 42.21 -9.23
C SER A 27 -16.14 42.43 -7.99
N GLU A 28 -15.03 43.18 -8.15
CA GLU A 28 -14.07 43.45 -7.07
C GLU A 28 -14.76 44.12 -5.87
N LYS A 29 -15.66 45.05 -6.11
CA LYS A 29 -16.45 45.69 -5.05
C LYS A 29 -17.24 44.70 -4.18
N LYS A 30 -17.84 43.69 -4.81
CA LYS A 30 -18.57 42.62 -4.07
C LYS A 30 -17.61 41.65 -3.38
N ARG A 31 -16.46 41.37 -4.00
CA ARG A 31 -15.42 40.54 -3.41
C ARG A 31 -14.91 41.14 -2.12
N GLU A 32 -14.62 42.45 -2.15
CA GLU A 32 -14.10 43.14 -0.99
C GLU A 32 -15.13 43.23 0.15
N ALA A 33 -16.40 43.57 -0.17
CA ALA A 33 -17.46 43.60 0.84
C ALA A 33 -17.68 42.23 1.52
N ILE A 34 -17.62 41.12 0.76
CA ILE A 34 -17.74 39.79 1.33
C ILE A 34 -16.50 39.46 2.17
N ARG A 35 -15.28 39.82 1.71
CA ARG A 35 -14.03 39.58 2.42
C ARG A 35 -14.05 40.23 3.81
N GLN A 36 -14.45 41.50 3.91
CA GLN A 36 -14.55 42.21 5.19
C GLN A 36 -15.49 41.50 6.18
N VAL A 37 -16.69 41.15 5.73
CA VAL A 37 -17.65 40.42 6.59
C VAL A 37 -17.15 39.07 7.03
N VAL A 38 -16.45 38.34 6.12
CA VAL A 38 -15.85 37.02 6.46
C VAL A 38 -14.72 37.18 7.47
N GLU A 39 -13.85 38.18 7.35
CA GLU A 39 -12.78 38.47 8.28
C GLU A 39 -13.33 38.88 9.67
N GLU A 40 -14.33 39.78 9.72
CA GLU A 40 -14.95 40.21 10.97
C GLU A 40 -15.69 39.10 11.71
N THR A 41 -16.33 38.18 10.96
CA THR A 41 -17.18 37.13 11.54
C THR A 41 -16.48 35.81 11.75
N GLY A 42 -15.30 35.62 11.14
CA GLY A 42 -14.62 34.34 11.12
C GLY A 42 -15.40 33.21 10.41
N TYR A 43 -16.40 33.62 9.56
CA TYR A 43 -17.26 32.65 8.90
C TYR A 43 -16.49 31.75 7.94
N ARG A 44 -16.69 30.45 8.08
CA ARG A 44 -16.26 29.43 7.11
C ARG A 44 -17.48 28.66 6.61
N PRO A 45 -17.59 28.41 5.29
CA PRO A 45 -18.65 27.57 4.76
C PRO A 45 -18.65 26.19 5.44
N SER A 46 -19.82 25.72 5.84
CA SER A 46 -19.95 24.38 6.39
C SER A 46 -19.60 23.33 5.33
N VAL A 47 -18.68 22.43 5.65
CA VAL A 47 -18.32 21.27 4.79
C VAL A 47 -19.56 20.45 4.48
N GLN A 48 -20.45 20.26 5.45
CA GLN A 48 -21.72 19.55 5.26
C GLN A 48 -22.62 20.22 4.21
N ALA A 49 -22.72 21.58 4.25
CA ALA A 49 -23.50 22.32 3.26
C ALA A 49 -22.88 22.24 1.85
N GLN A 50 -21.55 22.20 1.75
CA GLN A 50 -20.87 21.98 0.48
C GLN A 50 -21.10 20.55 -0.03
N THR A 51 -20.99 19.54 0.83
CA THR A 51 -21.24 18.11 0.51
C THR A 51 -22.66 17.91 0.00
N LEU A 52 -23.67 18.46 0.68
CA LEU A 52 -25.07 18.40 0.25
C LEU A 52 -25.29 18.99 -1.15
N ARG A 53 -24.59 20.07 -1.50
CA ARG A 53 -24.70 20.73 -2.79
C ARG A 53 -23.95 20.01 -3.90
N THR A 54 -22.70 19.58 -3.63
CA THR A 54 -21.81 18.94 -4.61
C THR A 54 -22.04 17.45 -4.72
N LYS A 55 -22.70 16.85 -3.72
CA LYS A 55 -22.82 15.41 -3.51
C LYS A 55 -21.44 14.73 -3.42
N ARG A 56 -20.41 15.48 -2.99
CA ARG A 56 -19.05 15.00 -2.77
C ARG A 56 -18.55 15.40 -1.40
N THR A 57 -17.92 14.47 -0.71
CA THR A 57 -17.33 14.68 0.62
C THR A 57 -15.94 15.31 0.55
N LYS A 58 -15.28 15.19 -0.60
CA LYS A 58 -13.87 15.52 -0.79
C LYS A 58 -12.93 14.71 0.13
N MET A 59 -13.35 13.50 0.48
CA MET A 59 -12.57 12.55 1.27
C MET A 59 -12.36 11.26 0.49
N ILE A 60 -11.15 10.70 0.58
CA ILE A 60 -10.81 9.37 0.08
C ILE A 60 -10.49 8.48 1.27
N GLY A 61 -11.17 7.33 1.36
CA GLY A 61 -10.86 6.30 2.34
C GLY A 61 -9.65 5.50 1.89
N VAL A 62 -8.67 5.32 2.78
CA VAL A 62 -7.50 4.48 2.53
C VAL A 62 -7.45 3.43 3.63
N ILE A 63 -7.57 2.15 3.26
CA ILE A 63 -7.56 1.03 4.20
C ILE A 63 -6.22 0.32 4.06
N VAL A 64 -5.48 0.21 5.17
CA VAL A 64 -4.15 -0.40 5.20
C VAL A 64 -4.06 -1.49 6.27
N PRO A 65 -3.26 -2.57 6.05
CA PRO A 65 -3.10 -3.63 7.04
C PRO A 65 -2.27 -3.20 8.25
N LYS A 66 -1.28 -2.33 8.07
CA LYS A 66 -0.34 -1.85 9.12
C LYS A 66 0.12 -0.43 8.82
N ILE A 67 0.51 0.32 9.85
CA ILE A 67 1.25 1.57 9.69
C ILE A 67 2.77 1.32 9.75
N ALA A 68 3.22 0.49 10.65
CA ALA A 68 4.64 0.20 10.87
C ALA A 68 5.22 -0.77 9.82
N SER A 69 5.13 -0.39 8.54
CA SER A 69 5.68 -1.13 7.41
C SER A 69 6.30 -0.16 6.43
N ALA A 70 7.58 -0.34 6.09
CA ALA A 70 8.30 0.54 5.17
C ALA A 70 7.66 0.58 3.76
N SER A 71 7.16 -0.54 3.26
CA SER A 71 6.47 -0.61 1.97
C SER A 71 5.14 0.12 1.99
N ILE A 72 4.30 -0.16 3.01
CA ILE A 72 2.99 0.49 3.17
C ILE A 72 3.15 1.99 3.39
N GLY A 73 4.13 2.42 4.20
CA GLY A 73 4.44 3.84 4.41
C GLY A 73 4.70 4.56 3.08
N ARG A 74 5.56 4.02 2.22
CA ARG A 74 5.86 4.59 0.89
C ARG A 74 4.65 4.61 -0.05
N ILE A 75 3.80 3.56 -0.02
CA ILE A 75 2.54 3.57 -0.79
C ILE A 75 1.63 4.71 -0.30
N VAL A 76 1.48 4.86 1.02
CA VAL A 76 0.65 5.91 1.62
C VAL A 76 1.20 7.31 1.32
N GLU A 77 2.52 7.50 1.29
CA GLU A 77 3.15 8.76 0.86
C GLU A 77 2.78 9.12 -0.58
N GLY A 78 2.87 8.17 -1.52
CA GLY A 78 2.44 8.37 -2.90
C GLY A 78 0.93 8.66 -3.02
N ILE A 79 0.10 7.97 -2.24
CA ILE A 79 -1.33 8.25 -2.17
C ILE A 79 -1.57 9.68 -1.66
N LEU A 80 -0.92 10.07 -0.56
CA LEU A 80 -1.15 11.35 0.09
C LEU A 80 -0.74 12.54 -0.80
N SER A 81 0.40 12.43 -1.51
CA SER A 81 0.84 13.48 -2.44
C SER A 81 -0.22 13.76 -3.50
N MET A 82 -0.72 12.72 -4.16
CA MET A 82 -1.70 12.84 -5.24
C MET A 82 -3.10 13.24 -4.74
N ILE A 83 -3.52 12.77 -3.57
CA ILE A 83 -4.80 13.18 -2.95
C ILE A 83 -4.81 14.68 -2.70
N ASN A 84 -3.74 15.23 -2.13
CA ASN A 84 -3.61 16.66 -1.84
C ASN A 84 -3.64 17.51 -3.12
N GLU A 85 -2.92 17.10 -4.16
CA GLU A 85 -2.92 17.80 -5.46
C GLU A 85 -4.32 17.86 -6.09
N ASN A 86 -5.14 16.82 -5.89
CA ASN A 86 -6.52 16.76 -6.38
C ASN A 86 -7.54 17.46 -5.45
N GLY A 87 -7.09 18.09 -4.37
CA GLY A 87 -7.94 18.81 -3.42
C GLY A 87 -8.87 17.89 -2.62
N TYR A 88 -8.42 16.67 -2.33
CA TYR A 88 -9.07 15.72 -1.44
C TYR A 88 -8.35 15.64 -0.08
N GLN A 89 -9.03 15.09 0.90
CA GLN A 89 -8.45 14.70 2.19
C GLN A 89 -8.44 13.18 2.31
N MET A 90 -7.44 12.64 3.01
CA MET A 90 -7.32 11.21 3.27
C MET A 90 -7.95 10.84 4.61
N LEU A 91 -8.80 9.83 4.62
CA LEU A 91 -9.29 9.16 5.82
C LEU A 91 -8.61 7.78 5.91
N LEU A 92 -7.62 7.65 6.80
CA LEU A 92 -6.84 6.42 6.94
C LEU A 92 -7.46 5.48 7.97
N ALA A 93 -7.72 4.23 7.57
CA ALA A 93 -8.17 3.15 8.43
C ALA A 93 -7.11 2.03 8.48
N VAL A 94 -6.81 1.53 9.68
CA VAL A 94 -5.77 0.51 9.90
C VAL A 94 -6.40 -0.74 10.47
N THR A 95 -6.30 -1.86 9.74
CA THR A 95 -6.96 -3.13 10.10
C THR A 95 -6.15 -3.97 11.10
N GLN A 96 -4.85 -3.73 11.23
CA GLN A 96 -3.92 -4.58 12.00
C GLN A 96 -3.88 -6.03 11.51
N ASN A 97 -4.00 -6.25 10.21
CA ASN A 97 -4.14 -7.56 9.53
C ASN A 97 -5.40 -8.34 9.96
N ASP A 98 -6.43 -7.69 10.48
CA ASP A 98 -7.69 -8.31 10.81
C ASP A 98 -8.67 -8.19 9.63
N PRO A 99 -9.00 -9.30 8.93
CA PRO A 99 -9.92 -9.26 7.79
C PRO A 99 -11.33 -8.78 8.16
N LYS A 100 -11.77 -8.97 9.41
CA LYS A 100 -13.09 -8.49 9.86
C LYS A 100 -13.12 -6.97 9.92
N LYS A 101 -12.08 -6.36 10.47
CA LYS A 101 -11.95 -4.89 10.48
C LYS A 101 -11.89 -4.31 9.06
N GLU A 102 -11.26 -5.03 8.12
CA GLU A 102 -11.23 -4.60 6.73
C GLU A 102 -12.64 -4.53 6.13
N LEU A 103 -13.47 -5.56 6.38
CA LEU A 103 -14.88 -5.58 5.97
C LEU A 103 -15.69 -4.46 6.65
N GLU A 104 -15.51 -4.24 7.95
CA GLU A 104 -16.17 -3.17 8.71
C GLU A 104 -15.83 -1.77 8.15
N TYR A 105 -14.56 -1.52 7.80
CA TYR A 105 -14.15 -0.25 7.20
C TYR A 105 -14.65 -0.07 5.77
N LEU A 106 -14.67 -1.14 4.97
CA LEU A 106 -15.26 -1.11 3.63
C LEU A 106 -16.75 -0.75 3.68
N ASP A 107 -17.50 -1.35 4.60
CA ASP A 107 -18.92 -1.08 4.81
C ASP A 107 -19.15 0.37 5.28
N ALA A 108 -18.42 0.81 6.30
CA ALA A 108 -18.49 2.18 6.80
C ALA A 108 -18.19 3.22 5.71
N PHE A 109 -17.18 3.00 4.88
CA PHE A 109 -16.84 3.90 3.78
C PHE A 109 -17.88 3.87 2.66
N SER A 110 -18.57 2.74 2.47
CA SER A 110 -19.68 2.63 1.51
C SER A 110 -20.87 3.53 1.83
N GLU A 111 -21.11 3.85 3.10
CA GLU A 111 -22.22 4.72 3.54
C GLU A 111 -22.03 6.22 3.20
N LYS A 112 -21.34 6.53 2.12
CA LYS A 112 -21.08 7.89 1.62
C LYS A 112 -20.27 8.80 2.56
N GLN A 113 -19.43 8.22 3.39
CA GLN A 113 -18.47 8.97 4.20
C GLN A 113 -17.26 9.44 3.37
N VAL A 114 -16.99 8.78 2.25
CA VAL A 114 -15.89 9.08 1.31
C VAL A 114 -16.41 9.06 -0.13
N ASP A 115 -15.67 9.68 -1.04
CA ASP A 115 -16.00 9.69 -2.47
C ASP A 115 -15.43 8.48 -3.20
N GLY A 116 -14.42 7.81 -2.64
CA GLY A 116 -13.80 6.61 -3.18
C GLY A 116 -12.89 5.94 -2.16
N VAL A 117 -12.47 4.72 -2.45
CA VAL A 117 -11.65 3.89 -1.55
C VAL A 117 -10.39 3.39 -2.25
N ILE A 118 -9.26 3.45 -1.57
CA ILE A 118 -8.03 2.72 -1.92
C ILE A 118 -7.82 1.65 -0.85
N LEU A 119 -7.77 0.39 -1.28
CA LEU A 119 -7.64 -0.77 -0.41
C LEU A 119 -6.28 -1.45 -0.61
N LEU A 120 -5.43 -1.43 0.41
CA LEU A 120 -4.23 -2.25 0.48
C LEU A 120 -4.59 -3.59 1.14
N GLY A 121 -5.31 -4.42 0.41
CA GLY A 121 -5.78 -5.72 0.91
C GLY A 121 -4.71 -6.79 0.82
N THR A 122 -4.65 -7.67 1.83
CA THR A 122 -3.68 -8.78 1.89
C THR A 122 -4.34 -10.14 1.60
N VAL A 123 -5.54 -10.38 2.12
CA VAL A 123 -6.24 -11.65 1.99
C VAL A 123 -7.70 -11.41 1.56
N PHE A 124 -8.05 -11.80 0.35
CA PHE A 124 -9.40 -11.63 -0.19
C PHE A 124 -10.23 -12.90 0.01
N GLN A 125 -11.21 -12.82 0.90
CA GLN A 125 -12.20 -13.87 1.17
C GLN A 125 -13.48 -13.64 0.35
N THR A 126 -14.42 -14.58 0.43
CA THR A 126 -15.72 -14.49 -0.26
C THR A 126 -16.53 -13.26 0.19
N GLU A 127 -16.42 -12.90 1.48
CA GLU A 127 -17.08 -11.75 2.08
C GLU A 127 -16.56 -10.44 1.49
N HIS A 128 -15.26 -10.31 1.26
CA HIS A 128 -14.66 -9.15 0.59
C HIS A 128 -15.24 -8.96 -0.80
N LYS A 129 -15.38 -10.05 -1.59
CA LYS A 129 -15.96 -9.99 -2.93
C LYS A 129 -17.41 -9.52 -2.91
N LYS A 130 -18.19 -9.92 -1.89
CA LYS A 130 -19.58 -9.48 -1.72
C LYS A 130 -19.68 -7.99 -1.42
N ILE A 131 -18.87 -7.48 -0.47
CA ILE A 131 -18.85 -6.06 -0.10
C ILE A 131 -18.36 -5.23 -1.28
N LEU A 132 -17.23 -5.58 -1.88
CA LEU A 132 -16.67 -4.86 -3.03
C LEU A 132 -17.64 -4.73 -4.20
N LYS A 133 -18.44 -5.79 -4.47
CA LYS A 133 -19.46 -5.74 -5.52
C LYS A 133 -20.59 -4.76 -5.23
N ASN A 134 -20.88 -4.51 -3.95
CA ASN A 134 -22.00 -3.68 -3.50
C ASN A 134 -21.56 -2.27 -3.06
N LEU A 135 -20.25 -1.96 -3.14
CA LEU A 135 -19.76 -0.63 -2.82
C LEU A 135 -20.43 0.44 -3.68
N SER A 136 -20.92 1.49 -3.02
CA SER A 136 -21.57 2.64 -3.69
C SER A 136 -20.56 3.65 -4.25
N VAL A 137 -19.27 3.46 -3.97
CA VAL A 137 -18.16 4.32 -4.38
C VAL A 137 -17.09 3.52 -5.13
N PRO A 138 -16.33 4.11 -6.04
CA PRO A 138 -15.26 3.41 -6.73
C PRO A 138 -14.16 2.96 -5.76
N VAL A 139 -13.56 1.79 -6.06
CA VAL A 139 -12.46 1.22 -5.31
C VAL A 139 -11.28 0.93 -6.22
N VAL A 140 -10.07 1.17 -5.72
CA VAL A 140 -8.81 0.73 -6.33
C VAL A 140 -8.06 -0.15 -5.33
N ILE A 141 -7.62 -1.32 -5.77
CA ILE A 141 -6.89 -2.28 -4.95
C ILE A 141 -5.39 -2.13 -5.22
N VAL A 142 -4.58 -2.06 -4.16
CA VAL A 142 -3.13 -1.95 -4.25
C VAL A 142 -2.48 -3.16 -3.61
N GLY A 143 -1.44 -3.69 -4.27
CA GLY A 143 -0.63 -4.80 -3.81
C GLY A 143 -1.06 -6.17 -4.32
N GLN A 144 -2.28 -6.32 -4.83
CA GLN A 144 -2.76 -7.58 -5.40
C GLN A 144 -3.59 -7.37 -6.66
N GLN A 145 -3.56 -8.35 -7.56
CA GLN A 145 -4.48 -8.44 -8.69
C GLN A 145 -5.79 -9.08 -8.24
N VAL A 146 -6.89 -8.36 -8.39
CA VAL A 146 -8.23 -8.88 -8.12
C VAL A 146 -9.09 -8.70 -9.37
N PRO A 147 -9.43 -9.78 -10.08
CA PRO A 147 -10.18 -9.71 -11.33
C PRO A 147 -11.47 -8.92 -11.22
N GLY A 148 -11.69 -7.99 -12.16
CA GLY A 148 -12.88 -7.16 -12.22
C GLY A 148 -12.79 -5.85 -11.43
N TYR A 149 -11.66 -5.55 -10.80
CA TYR A 149 -11.41 -4.30 -10.08
C TYR A 149 -10.21 -3.55 -10.64
N ASN A 150 -10.17 -2.24 -10.44
CA ASN A 150 -8.97 -1.47 -10.71
C ASN A 150 -7.87 -1.88 -9.72
N CYS A 151 -6.72 -2.33 -10.24
CA CYS A 151 -5.63 -2.85 -9.43
C CYS A 151 -4.28 -2.28 -9.82
N VAL A 152 -3.46 -1.96 -8.82
CA VAL A 152 -2.03 -1.67 -8.99
C VAL A 152 -1.24 -2.66 -8.15
N PHE A 153 -0.39 -3.45 -8.76
CA PHE A 153 0.35 -4.51 -8.08
C PHE A 153 1.76 -4.67 -8.66
N HIS A 154 2.60 -5.43 -7.98
CA HIS A 154 3.98 -5.68 -8.39
C HIS A 154 4.11 -7.08 -9.00
N ASP A 155 5.16 -7.30 -9.78
CA ASP A 155 5.50 -8.61 -10.33
C ASP A 155 6.24 -9.46 -9.27
N ASP A 156 5.50 -9.86 -8.22
CA ASP A 156 6.06 -10.60 -7.08
C ASP A 156 6.69 -11.94 -7.48
N TYR A 157 6.09 -12.63 -8.46
CA TYR A 157 6.60 -13.91 -8.92
C TYR A 157 7.97 -13.77 -9.58
N HIS A 158 8.10 -12.96 -10.63
CA HIS A 158 9.36 -12.84 -11.35
C HIS A 158 10.44 -12.16 -10.52
N ALA A 159 10.05 -11.18 -9.67
CA ALA A 159 10.98 -10.55 -8.75
C ALA A 159 11.62 -11.58 -7.80
N PHE A 160 10.81 -12.45 -7.22
CA PHE A 160 11.32 -13.47 -6.30
C PHE A 160 12.05 -14.60 -7.03
N TYR A 161 11.60 -14.95 -8.23
CA TYR A 161 12.27 -15.88 -9.11
C TYR A 161 13.72 -15.42 -9.41
N ASP A 162 13.87 -14.18 -9.88
CA ASP A 162 15.17 -13.62 -10.23
C ASP A 162 16.08 -13.44 -9.01
N LEU A 163 15.53 -13.01 -7.87
CA LEU A 163 16.30 -12.94 -6.62
C LEU A 163 16.80 -14.31 -6.19
N THR A 164 15.94 -15.33 -6.22
CA THR A 164 16.32 -16.70 -5.82
C THR A 164 17.36 -17.27 -6.77
N ARG A 165 17.21 -17.05 -8.09
CA ARG A 165 18.18 -17.47 -9.10
C ARG A 165 19.55 -16.81 -8.89
N LEU A 166 19.58 -15.51 -8.55
CA LEU A 166 20.82 -14.81 -8.24
C LEU A 166 21.62 -15.49 -7.12
N PHE A 167 20.97 -16.06 -6.13
CA PHE A 167 21.67 -16.81 -5.05
C PHE A 167 22.41 -18.02 -5.60
N PHE A 168 21.80 -18.78 -6.51
CA PHE A 168 22.49 -19.89 -7.21
C PHE A 168 23.64 -19.38 -8.09
N GLU A 169 23.46 -18.29 -8.83
CA GLU A 169 24.49 -17.64 -9.63
C GLU A 169 25.68 -17.15 -8.76
N ARG A 170 25.43 -16.82 -7.50
CA ARG A 170 26.44 -16.48 -6.48
C ARG A 170 27.05 -17.73 -5.82
N GLY A 171 26.79 -18.92 -6.36
CA GLY A 171 27.37 -20.18 -5.92
C GLY A 171 26.71 -20.80 -4.68
N ARG A 172 25.55 -20.26 -4.23
CA ARG A 172 24.81 -20.85 -3.12
C ARG A 172 24.00 -22.05 -3.61
N LYS A 173 24.00 -23.12 -2.83
CA LYS A 173 23.38 -24.41 -3.22
C LYS A 173 22.36 -24.91 -2.21
N LYS A 174 22.37 -24.40 -1.00
CA LYS A 174 21.51 -24.81 0.12
C LYS A 174 20.68 -23.61 0.59
N LEU A 175 19.60 -23.33 -0.15
CA LEU A 175 18.77 -22.18 0.11
C LEU A 175 17.66 -22.49 1.10
N GLY A 176 17.31 -21.50 1.92
CA GLY A 176 16.11 -21.45 2.76
C GLY A 176 15.31 -20.18 2.52
N TYR A 177 14.01 -20.26 2.80
CA TYR A 177 13.10 -19.13 2.62
C TYR A 177 12.23 -18.89 3.86
N ILE A 178 12.28 -17.68 4.41
CA ILE A 178 11.36 -17.19 5.44
C ILE A 178 10.30 -16.32 4.75
N GLY A 179 9.13 -16.90 4.52
CA GLY A 179 8.05 -16.28 3.76
C GLY A 179 6.86 -15.84 4.61
N ALA A 180 5.78 -15.49 3.93
CA ALA A 180 4.49 -15.11 4.53
C ALA A 180 3.46 -16.24 4.38
N ILE A 181 2.29 -16.06 5.00
CA ILE A 181 1.16 -16.98 4.86
C ILE A 181 0.69 -17.05 3.40
N ARG A 182 0.38 -18.24 2.90
CA ARG A 182 -0.01 -18.45 1.49
C ARG A 182 -1.38 -17.89 1.12
N GLN A 183 -2.19 -17.52 2.11
CA GLN A 183 -3.47 -16.83 1.90
C GLN A 183 -3.28 -15.40 1.34
N ASP A 184 -2.13 -14.77 1.63
CA ASP A 184 -1.68 -13.61 0.89
C ASP A 184 -1.16 -14.06 -0.48
N VAL A 185 -1.93 -13.80 -1.54
CA VAL A 185 -1.62 -14.33 -2.88
C VAL A 185 -0.31 -13.75 -3.41
N ALA A 186 -0.10 -12.45 -3.33
CA ALA A 186 1.08 -11.79 -3.89
C ALA A 186 2.35 -12.16 -3.10
N VAL A 187 2.38 -11.84 -1.81
CA VAL A 187 3.59 -11.97 -0.98
C VAL A 187 3.80 -13.39 -0.47
N GLY A 188 2.73 -14.13 -0.24
CA GLY A 188 2.78 -15.49 0.27
C GLY A 188 2.82 -16.56 -0.83
N ALA A 189 1.78 -16.64 -1.65
CA ALA A 189 1.65 -17.74 -2.62
C ALA A 189 2.57 -17.58 -3.83
N GLU A 190 2.58 -16.40 -4.50
CA GLU A 190 3.36 -16.20 -5.71
C GLU A 190 4.87 -16.24 -5.47
N ARG A 191 5.36 -15.63 -4.38
CA ARG A 191 6.77 -15.69 -4.02
C ARG A 191 7.19 -17.10 -3.64
N TYR A 192 6.36 -17.86 -2.89
CA TYR A 192 6.66 -19.25 -2.59
C TYR A 192 6.67 -20.12 -3.85
N ARG A 193 5.72 -19.93 -4.78
CA ARG A 193 5.71 -20.62 -6.07
C ARG A 193 6.99 -20.33 -6.85
N ALA A 194 7.42 -19.07 -6.91
CA ALA A 194 8.66 -18.68 -7.56
C ALA A 194 9.88 -19.38 -6.93
N PHE A 195 9.96 -19.46 -5.59
CA PHE A 195 11.00 -20.21 -4.89
C PHE A 195 11.04 -21.68 -5.32
N CYS A 196 9.88 -22.37 -5.28
CA CYS A 196 9.76 -23.75 -5.69
C CYS A 196 10.17 -23.98 -7.16
N ASP A 197 9.76 -23.06 -8.06
CA ASP A 197 10.09 -23.18 -9.47
C ASP A 197 11.58 -23.00 -9.72
N VAL A 198 12.24 -22.02 -9.07
CA VAL A 198 13.69 -21.84 -9.22
C VAL A 198 14.47 -23.04 -8.67
N VAL A 199 14.16 -23.51 -7.47
CA VAL A 199 14.92 -24.66 -6.92
C VAL A 199 14.76 -25.91 -7.76
N ARG A 200 13.59 -26.14 -8.38
CA ARG A 200 13.36 -27.21 -9.34
C ARG A 200 14.17 -26.99 -10.63
N ASP A 201 14.12 -25.79 -11.21
CA ASP A 201 14.81 -25.46 -12.46
C ASP A 201 16.34 -25.58 -12.30
N MET A 202 16.85 -25.38 -11.07
CA MET A 202 18.26 -25.56 -10.71
C MET A 202 18.61 -27.01 -10.29
N GLY A 203 17.65 -27.92 -10.32
CA GLY A 203 17.86 -29.34 -9.96
C GLY A 203 17.95 -29.62 -8.47
N HIS A 204 17.32 -28.79 -7.63
CA HIS A 204 17.35 -28.86 -6.16
C HIS A 204 15.94 -28.86 -5.57
N GLU A 205 15.04 -29.70 -6.08
CA GLU A 205 13.61 -29.74 -5.65
C GLU A 205 13.43 -29.96 -4.15
N GLU A 206 14.36 -30.65 -3.49
CA GLU A 206 14.36 -30.91 -2.05
C GLU A 206 14.40 -29.62 -1.22
N LEU A 207 14.93 -28.52 -1.78
CA LEU A 207 15.01 -27.24 -1.09
C LEU A 207 13.63 -26.56 -0.94
N ALA A 208 12.61 -27.00 -1.68
CA ALA A 208 11.24 -26.46 -1.53
C ALA A 208 10.69 -26.67 -0.11
N GLU A 209 11.20 -27.65 0.64
CA GLU A 209 10.83 -27.90 2.04
C GLU A 209 11.56 -26.99 3.03
N ASN A 210 12.62 -26.29 2.61
CA ASN A 210 13.36 -25.33 3.42
C ASN A 210 12.60 -23.99 3.50
N TYR A 211 11.34 -24.07 3.87
CA TYR A 211 10.42 -22.94 3.96
C TYR A 211 9.76 -22.88 5.33
N VAL A 212 9.70 -21.67 5.88
CA VAL A 212 8.96 -21.37 7.10
C VAL A 212 8.16 -20.07 6.91
N THR A 213 7.00 -19.98 7.55
CA THR A 213 6.19 -18.76 7.55
C THR A 213 6.48 -17.93 8.78
N ALA A 214 6.44 -16.60 8.63
CA ALA A 214 6.66 -15.65 9.70
C ALA A 214 5.80 -14.40 9.52
N ASP A 215 5.57 -13.68 10.62
CA ASP A 215 5.09 -12.31 10.58
C ASP A 215 6.18 -11.35 10.07
N PHE A 216 5.77 -10.23 9.49
CA PHE A 216 6.68 -9.24 8.91
C PHE A 216 7.37 -8.38 9.99
N THR A 217 7.98 -9.03 10.99
CA THR A 217 8.68 -8.37 12.09
C THR A 217 10.14 -8.80 12.16
N LEU A 218 10.98 -7.97 12.75
CA LEU A 218 12.37 -8.29 13.02
C LEU A 218 12.48 -9.52 13.95
N GLN A 219 11.62 -9.58 14.98
CA GLN A 219 11.61 -10.69 15.93
C GLN A 219 11.25 -12.02 15.27
N ALA A 220 10.22 -12.01 14.40
CA ALA A 220 9.84 -13.21 13.67
C ALA A 220 10.96 -13.70 12.70
N GLY A 221 11.65 -12.78 12.02
CA GLY A 221 12.81 -13.10 11.21
C GLY A 221 13.95 -13.73 12.03
N TYR A 222 14.22 -13.19 13.22
CA TYR A 222 15.20 -13.72 14.16
C TYR A 222 14.87 -15.16 14.61
N GLU A 223 13.64 -15.39 15.06
CA GLU A 223 13.20 -16.70 15.56
C GLU A 223 13.19 -17.76 14.46
N LYS A 224 12.63 -17.40 13.31
CA LYS A 224 12.49 -18.32 12.17
C LYS A 224 13.80 -18.64 11.47
N ALA A 225 14.77 -17.77 11.50
CA ALA A 225 16.12 -18.09 11.05
C ALA A 225 16.77 -19.17 11.94
N GLY A 226 16.58 -19.11 13.26
CA GLY A 226 17.03 -20.15 14.18
C GLY A 226 16.33 -21.48 13.92
N GLU A 227 15.01 -21.49 13.80
CA GLU A 227 14.21 -22.69 13.50
C GLU A 227 14.63 -23.34 12.18
N LEU A 228 14.87 -22.56 11.15
CA LEU A 228 15.27 -23.07 9.84
C LEU A 228 16.66 -23.69 9.87
N LEU A 229 17.61 -23.09 10.60
CA LEU A 229 18.95 -23.62 10.77
C LEU A 229 19.01 -24.90 11.63
N GLU A 230 18.09 -25.08 12.57
CA GLU A 230 17.96 -26.33 13.30
C GLU A 230 17.53 -27.47 12.38
N LYS A 231 16.69 -27.21 11.39
CA LYS A 231 16.24 -28.16 10.37
C LYS A 231 17.32 -28.43 9.31
N CYS A 232 17.98 -27.35 8.86
CA CYS A 232 18.91 -27.35 7.72
C CYS A 232 20.21 -26.68 8.13
N ARG A 233 21.13 -27.47 8.74
CA ARG A 233 22.38 -26.94 9.31
C ARG A 233 23.41 -26.50 8.27
N ASP A 234 23.25 -26.90 7.03
CA ASP A 234 24.15 -26.64 5.90
C ASP A 234 23.64 -25.53 4.96
N LEU A 235 22.69 -24.72 5.40
CA LEU A 235 22.22 -23.56 4.62
C LEU A 235 23.38 -22.62 4.30
N ASP A 236 23.48 -22.21 3.04
CA ASP A 236 24.45 -21.23 2.54
C ASP A 236 23.79 -19.99 1.93
N GLY A 237 22.46 -20.00 1.80
CA GLY A 237 21.65 -18.87 1.39
C GLY A 237 20.31 -18.81 2.13
N LEU A 238 19.90 -17.62 2.55
CA LEU A 238 18.64 -17.38 3.24
C LEU A 238 17.95 -16.16 2.65
N ILE A 239 16.75 -16.36 2.10
CA ILE A 239 15.93 -15.29 1.55
C ILE A 239 14.75 -15.03 2.48
N CYS A 240 14.43 -13.76 2.72
CA CYS A 240 13.33 -13.34 3.58
C CYS A 240 12.31 -12.54 2.78
N ALA A 241 11.04 -12.68 3.13
CA ALA A 241 9.94 -11.96 2.46
C ALA A 241 10.03 -10.43 2.62
N THR A 242 10.78 -9.92 3.59
CA THR A 242 11.04 -8.48 3.76
C THR A 242 12.45 -8.24 4.32
N ASP A 243 12.97 -7.02 4.09
CA ASP A 243 14.25 -6.59 4.66
C ASP A 243 14.25 -6.57 6.20
N THR A 244 13.09 -6.26 6.80
CA THR A 244 12.93 -6.28 8.26
C THR A 244 13.13 -7.70 8.83
N MET A 245 12.56 -8.71 8.17
CA MET A 245 12.78 -10.10 8.55
C MET A 245 14.23 -10.53 8.31
N ALA A 246 14.83 -10.12 7.17
CA ALA A 246 16.22 -10.38 6.84
C ALA A 246 17.17 -9.78 7.89
N ALA A 247 16.92 -8.56 8.36
CA ALA A 247 17.69 -7.94 9.43
C ALA A 247 17.59 -8.73 10.76
N GLY A 248 16.41 -9.28 11.06
CA GLY A 248 16.23 -10.20 12.19
C GLY A 248 17.04 -11.48 12.05
N ALA A 249 17.04 -12.06 10.84
CA ALA A 249 17.85 -13.23 10.51
C ALA A 249 19.37 -12.94 10.64
N VAL A 250 19.83 -11.79 10.12
CA VAL A 250 21.24 -11.34 10.29
C VAL A 250 21.63 -11.32 11.76
N ARG A 251 20.80 -10.75 12.62
CA ARG A 251 21.04 -10.71 14.06
C ARG A 251 21.17 -12.11 14.63
N ARG A 252 20.26 -13.02 14.32
CA ARG A 252 20.28 -14.41 14.81
C ARG A 252 21.54 -15.15 14.40
N LEU A 253 21.89 -15.09 13.12
CA LEU A 253 23.05 -15.76 12.57
C LEU A 253 24.36 -15.29 13.20
N ARG A 254 24.49 -13.98 13.46
CA ARG A 254 25.65 -13.41 14.14
C ARG A 254 25.79 -13.90 15.58
N GLU A 255 24.68 -13.96 16.33
CA GLU A 255 24.67 -14.51 17.69
C GLU A 255 25.09 -15.99 17.71
N MET A 256 24.86 -16.71 16.60
CA MET A 256 25.32 -18.10 16.41
C MET A 256 26.77 -18.19 15.88
N GLY A 257 27.47 -17.09 15.70
CA GLY A 257 28.83 -17.04 15.18
C GLY A 257 28.98 -17.32 13.68
N ILE A 258 27.89 -17.27 12.92
CA ILE A 258 27.87 -17.49 11.46
C ILE A 258 28.30 -16.22 10.73
N ARG A 259 29.29 -16.35 9.83
CA ARG A 259 29.78 -15.24 9.02
C ARG A 259 28.87 -14.98 7.83
N ILE A 260 28.50 -13.72 7.65
CA ILE A 260 27.66 -13.23 6.56
C ILE A 260 28.50 -12.21 5.77
N PRO A 261 28.64 -12.32 4.47
CA PRO A 261 27.98 -13.28 3.56
C PRO A 261 28.75 -14.59 3.31
N GLU A 262 29.92 -14.79 3.91
CA GLU A 262 30.86 -15.86 3.54
C GLU A 262 30.25 -17.24 3.70
N GLN A 263 29.61 -17.52 4.84
CA GLN A 263 28.98 -18.83 5.12
C GLN A 263 27.53 -18.84 4.65
N ILE A 264 26.75 -17.78 4.98
CA ILE A 264 25.36 -17.65 4.54
C ILE A 264 25.16 -16.28 3.88
N LEU A 265 24.70 -16.28 2.62
CA LEU A 265 24.24 -15.08 1.93
C LEU A 265 22.80 -14.79 2.35
N ILE A 266 22.47 -13.52 2.65
CA ILE A 266 21.12 -13.13 3.05
C ILE A 266 20.53 -12.13 2.07
N GLY A 267 19.25 -12.36 1.71
CA GLY A 267 18.46 -11.44 0.92
C GLY A 267 17.14 -11.09 1.57
N GLY A 268 16.69 -9.88 1.30
CA GLY A 268 15.40 -9.37 1.70
C GLY A 268 14.61 -8.83 0.53
N GLN A 269 13.55 -8.11 0.83
CA GLN A 269 12.72 -7.45 -0.18
C GLN A 269 12.16 -6.15 0.38
N GLY A 270 12.13 -5.14 -0.48
CA GLY A 270 11.50 -3.87 -0.20
C GLY A 270 12.42 -2.67 -0.33
N ASP A 271 13.74 -2.85 -0.45
CA ASP A 271 14.75 -1.77 -0.46
C ASP A 271 14.50 -0.75 0.67
N ALA A 272 14.24 -1.29 1.87
CA ALA A 272 14.02 -0.49 3.06
C ALA A 272 15.35 0.03 3.63
N GLN A 273 15.30 1.13 4.38
CA GLN A 273 16.51 1.72 4.99
C GLN A 273 17.29 0.70 5.82
N ILE A 274 16.60 -0.24 6.48
CA ILE A 274 17.24 -1.28 7.28
C ILE A 274 18.14 -2.19 6.46
N ALA A 275 17.84 -2.43 5.18
CA ALA A 275 18.68 -3.24 4.30
C ALA A 275 20.04 -2.59 4.05
N ARG A 276 20.08 -1.26 3.97
CA ARG A 276 21.27 -0.45 3.69
C ARG A 276 22.17 -0.26 4.92
N VAL A 277 21.58 -0.24 6.11
CA VAL A 277 22.32 -0.06 7.38
C VAL A 277 22.68 -1.38 8.05
N ALA A 278 22.13 -2.51 7.58
CA ALA A 278 22.56 -3.84 8.02
C ALA A 278 24.04 -4.03 7.64
N ILE A 279 24.79 -4.70 8.50
CA ILE A 279 26.20 -5.05 8.24
C ILE A 279 26.32 -6.57 8.25
N PRO A 280 26.67 -7.22 7.12
CA PRO A 280 26.81 -6.62 5.78
C PRO A 280 25.47 -6.11 5.26
N SER A 281 25.53 -5.21 4.26
CA SER A 281 24.32 -4.79 3.54
C SER A 281 23.62 -5.97 2.89
N LEU A 282 22.29 -5.91 2.80
CA LEU A 282 21.49 -6.99 2.25
C LEU A 282 21.32 -6.85 0.74
N ILE A 283 21.35 -7.97 0.03
CA ILE A 283 20.74 -8.02 -1.31
C ILE A 283 19.23 -7.84 -1.12
N THR A 284 18.61 -6.93 -1.86
CA THR A 284 17.18 -6.68 -1.73
C THR A 284 16.51 -6.42 -3.06
N LEU A 285 15.18 -6.50 -3.08
CA LEU A 285 14.35 -6.12 -4.23
C LEU A 285 13.77 -4.72 -4.02
N HIS A 286 13.98 -3.85 -5.00
CA HIS A 286 13.29 -2.57 -5.07
C HIS A 286 11.98 -2.71 -5.82
N TYR A 287 10.91 -2.26 -5.18
CA TYR A 287 9.58 -2.10 -5.79
C TYR A 287 9.20 -0.62 -5.77
N SER A 288 8.54 -0.16 -6.82
CA SER A 288 8.07 1.23 -6.95
C SER A 288 6.83 1.49 -6.07
N TYR A 289 6.95 1.35 -4.75
CA TYR A 289 5.83 1.44 -3.81
C TYR A 289 5.15 2.83 -3.84
N GLU A 290 5.90 3.91 -3.78
CA GLU A 290 5.36 5.28 -3.85
C GLU A 290 4.59 5.47 -5.16
N LYS A 291 5.17 5.04 -6.29
CA LYS A 291 4.54 5.10 -7.61
C LYS A 291 3.24 4.30 -7.68
N SER A 292 3.16 3.16 -6.99
CA SER A 292 1.92 2.39 -6.92
C SER A 292 0.80 3.15 -6.22
N GLY A 293 1.13 3.93 -5.19
CA GLY A 293 0.19 4.83 -4.52
C GLY A 293 -0.30 5.96 -5.41
N GLU A 294 0.62 6.62 -6.13
CA GLU A 294 0.27 7.68 -7.10
C GLU A 294 -0.69 7.17 -8.18
N ILE A 295 -0.36 6.02 -8.80
CA ILE A 295 -1.18 5.42 -9.86
C ILE A 295 -2.55 5.01 -9.32
N ALA A 296 -2.63 4.50 -8.10
CA ALA A 296 -3.90 4.15 -7.47
C ALA A 296 -4.83 5.37 -7.34
N VAL A 297 -4.29 6.52 -6.92
CA VAL A 297 -5.07 7.77 -6.87
C VAL A 297 -5.46 8.23 -8.27
N GLN A 298 -4.57 8.16 -9.25
CA GLN A 298 -4.88 8.52 -10.63
C GLN A 298 -6.05 7.67 -11.16
N MET A 299 -6.00 6.34 -11.00
CA MET A 299 -7.10 5.45 -11.40
C MET A 299 -8.41 5.79 -10.67
N LEU A 300 -8.33 6.14 -9.38
CA LEU A 300 -9.49 6.52 -8.59
C LEU A 300 -10.10 7.84 -9.07
N MET A 301 -9.27 8.85 -9.39
CA MET A 301 -9.74 10.13 -9.92
C MET A 301 -10.40 9.97 -11.30
N GLU A 302 -9.86 9.13 -12.16
CA GLU A 302 -10.49 8.77 -13.43
C GLU A 302 -11.87 8.15 -13.21
N ALA A 303 -11.98 7.16 -12.32
CA ALA A 303 -13.25 6.52 -11.97
C ALA A 303 -14.27 7.52 -11.36
N LEU A 304 -13.80 8.51 -10.60
CA LEU A 304 -14.63 9.57 -10.03
C LEU A 304 -15.09 10.60 -11.07
N ALA A 305 -14.33 10.82 -12.12
CA ALA A 305 -14.69 11.77 -13.20
C ALA A 305 -15.77 11.20 -14.11
N GLU A 306 -15.82 9.90 -14.29
CA GLU A 306 -16.72 9.22 -15.20
C GLU A 306 -18.03 8.86 -14.50
N LYS A 307 -19.08 9.61 -14.83
CA LYS A 307 -20.43 9.33 -14.34
C LYS A 307 -21.14 8.32 -15.24
N GLY A 308 -21.37 7.10 -14.73
CA GLY A 308 -22.42 6.23 -15.25
C GLY A 308 -22.07 5.31 -16.42
N THR A 309 -20.83 5.21 -16.84
CA THR A 309 -20.37 4.18 -17.77
C THR A 309 -19.70 3.02 -17.03
N GLN A 310 -20.19 1.80 -17.28
CA GLN A 310 -19.53 0.59 -16.78
C GLN A 310 -18.22 0.44 -17.56
N GLN A 311 -17.11 0.86 -16.97
CA GLN A 311 -15.78 0.69 -17.58
C GLN A 311 -15.23 -0.70 -17.30
N ALA A 312 -14.39 -1.16 -18.24
CA ALA A 312 -13.51 -2.29 -17.97
C ALA A 312 -12.54 -1.92 -16.84
N SER A 313 -12.31 -2.85 -15.93
CA SER A 313 -11.30 -2.68 -14.89
C SER A 313 -9.91 -2.50 -15.49
N LYS A 314 -9.12 -1.61 -14.92
CA LYS A 314 -7.73 -1.36 -15.31
C LYS A 314 -6.81 -2.08 -14.34
N GLU A 315 -5.83 -2.78 -14.89
CA GLU A 315 -4.81 -3.48 -14.11
C GLU A 315 -3.43 -2.94 -14.49
N MET A 316 -2.66 -2.50 -13.49
CA MET A 316 -1.30 -2.01 -13.68
C MET A 316 -0.33 -2.87 -12.88
N LYS A 317 0.49 -3.63 -13.60
CA LYS A 317 1.59 -4.39 -13.00
C LYS A 317 2.88 -3.57 -13.07
N LEU A 318 3.52 -3.35 -11.92
CA LEU A 318 4.77 -2.62 -11.80
C LEU A 318 5.95 -3.59 -11.74
N GLY A 319 7.04 -3.18 -12.38
CA GLY A 319 8.29 -3.92 -12.36
C GLY A 319 9.08 -3.75 -11.05
N TYR A 320 10.26 -4.34 -11.04
CA TYR A 320 11.19 -4.38 -9.93
C TYR A 320 12.63 -4.30 -10.44
N HIS A 321 13.57 -4.12 -9.54
CA HIS A 321 14.98 -4.40 -9.79
C HIS A 321 15.68 -4.91 -8.52
N ILE A 322 16.74 -5.69 -8.72
CA ILE A 322 17.56 -6.18 -7.61
C ILE A 322 18.56 -5.09 -7.23
N VAL A 323 18.68 -4.83 -5.94
CA VAL A 323 19.66 -3.92 -5.35
C VAL A 323 20.70 -4.77 -4.65
N GLU A 324 21.93 -4.70 -5.14
CA GLU A 324 23.08 -5.34 -4.53
C GLU A 324 23.88 -4.31 -3.73
N ALA A 325 24.43 -4.72 -2.61
CA ALA A 325 25.22 -3.87 -1.71
C ALA A 325 26.65 -3.69 -2.19
#